data_d8edb82dbf6e85865e1942d812080c36
#
_entry.id   d8edb82dbf6e85865e1942d812080c36
#
_cell.length_a   1.000
_cell.length_b   1.000
_cell.length_c   1.000
_cell.angle_alpha   90.00
_cell.angle_beta   90.00
_cell.angle_gamma   90.00
#
_symmetry.space_group_name_H-M   'P 1'
#
loop_
_entity.id
_entity.type
_entity.pdbx_description
1 polymer ?
#
loop_
_entity_poly.entity_id
_entity_poly.type
_entity_poly.pdbx_seq_one_letter_code
_entity_poly.pdbx_strand_id
1 'polypeptide(L)'
;MALSLGEPAIPGNPAYVRRAGGLLLACLLPYYALAIVDGFFLPQLARNAGAFAAYDLAKFLLLPCAILLILRHRLRLGVAALCLIGRGSDYRGWELAVLTFWWSGFLYVVYVLGEPLVTIPLGLLLALPHGALALVFDLPPLDLQFGAQFTYTAALPDDALLRAAVVLFFSASAGVVEEIFFRGLLRQAVAALLGPTAVKTYIIGSALLFGLAHWEQGSVGLFRAIAFGIAAAILYLKLDDLRPLILAHALIDLYIFW
;
A
#
# COMPACT_ATOMS: atom_id res chain seq x y z
N MET A 1 6.05 -2.75 -25.04
CA MET A 1 5.56 -1.39 -24.79
C MET A 1 6.27 -0.83 -23.57
N ALA A 2 6.88 0.35 -23.67
CA ALA A 2 7.55 0.98 -22.51
C ALA A 2 6.50 1.43 -21.49
N LEU A 3 6.77 1.24 -20.18
CA LEU A 3 5.91 1.73 -19.12
C LEU A 3 5.98 3.24 -19.05
N SER A 4 4.83 3.90 -18.83
CA SER A 4 4.70 5.34 -18.64
C SER A 4 3.68 5.62 -17.53
N LEU A 5 3.85 6.72 -16.81
CA LEU A 5 2.83 7.18 -15.86
C LEU A 5 1.59 7.74 -16.57
N GLY A 6 1.70 8.03 -17.87
CA GLY A 6 0.70 8.80 -18.60
C GLY A 6 0.67 10.27 -18.16
N GLU A 7 -0.07 11.09 -18.89
CA GLU A 7 -0.31 12.48 -18.49
C GLU A 7 -1.19 12.52 -17.22
N PRO A 8 -0.91 13.44 -16.27
CA PRO A 8 -1.76 13.61 -15.11
C PRO A 8 -3.18 14.01 -15.56
N ALA A 9 -4.19 13.50 -14.86
CA ALA A 9 -5.60 13.83 -15.16
C ALA A 9 -5.97 15.29 -14.83
N ILE A 10 -5.02 16.09 -14.38
CA ILE A 10 -5.17 17.47 -13.96
C ILE A 10 -5.06 18.39 -15.19
N PRO A 11 -6.15 19.01 -15.64
CA PRO A 11 -6.10 19.91 -16.80
C PRO A 11 -5.44 21.24 -16.42
N GLY A 12 -4.70 21.81 -17.33
CA GLY A 12 -4.14 23.14 -17.15
C GLY A 12 -2.74 23.33 -17.75
N ASN A 13 -2.17 24.52 -17.56
CA ASN A 13 -0.81 24.76 -17.98
C ASN A 13 0.21 24.08 -17.06
N PRO A 14 1.47 23.89 -17.48
CA PRO A 14 2.48 23.16 -16.70
C PRO A 14 2.70 23.70 -15.28
N ALA A 15 2.60 25.01 -15.07
CA ALA A 15 2.76 25.61 -13.74
C ALA A 15 1.60 25.24 -12.82
N TYR A 16 0.37 25.23 -13.33
CA TYR A 16 -0.80 24.79 -12.57
C TYR A 16 -0.72 23.29 -12.24
N VAL A 17 -0.36 22.45 -13.21
CA VAL A 17 -0.21 21.00 -13.03
C VAL A 17 0.81 20.69 -11.93
N ARG A 18 1.97 21.37 -11.93
CA ARG A 18 2.98 21.21 -10.86
C ARG A 18 2.45 21.64 -9.49
N ARG A 19 1.73 22.77 -9.39
CA ARG A 19 1.13 23.21 -8.12
C ARG A 19 0.10 22.19 -7.61
N ALA A 20 -0.70 21.65 -8.50
CA ALA A 20 -1.67 20.60 -8.16
C ALA A 20 -1.00 19.30 -7.72
N GLY A 21 0.11 18.90 -8.36
CA GLY A 21 0.96 17.78 -7.92
C GLY A 21 1.52 17.99 -6.52
N GLY A 22 1.99 19.21 -6.21
CA GLY A 22 2.43 19.59 -4.86
C GLY A 22 1.28 19.52 -3.84
N LEU A 23 0.08 19.98 -4.20
CA LEU A 23 -1.11 19.85 -3.34
C LEU A 23 -1.49 18.38 -3.10
N LEU A 24 -1.47 17.55 -4.15
CA LEU A 24 -1.69 16.10 -4.00
C LEU A 24 -0.73 15.51 -2.98
N LEU A 25 0.57 15.75 -3.16
CA LEU A 25 1.58 15.23 -2.25
C LEU A 25 1.40 15.75 -0.82
N ALA A 26 1.13 17.04 -0.65
CA ALA A 26 0.88 17.65 0.66
C ALA A 26 -0.34 17.05 1.38
N CYS A 27 -1.39 16.67 0.62
CA CYS A 27 -2.56 15.99 1.17
C CYS A 27 -2.31 14.51 1.50
N LEU A 28 -1.39 13.85 0.77
CA LEU A 28 -1.05 12.44 1.00
C LEU A 28 -0.06 12.25 2.16
N LEU A 29 0.86 13.18 2.36
CA LEU A 29 1.89 13.09 3.41
C LEU A 29 1.34 12.83 4.82
N PRO A 30 0.27 13.49 5.29
CA PRO A 30 -0.31 13.21 6.60
C PRO A 30 -0.81 11.77 6.74
N TYR A 31 -1.41 11.21 5.68
CA TYR A 31 -1.86 9.83 5.68
C TYR A 31 -0.67 8.85 5.74
N TYR A 32 0.36 9.08 4.94
CA TYR A 32 1.56 8.23 4.98
C TYR A 32 2.29 8.33 6.33
N ALA A 33 2.41 9.56 6.86
CA ALA A 33 3.00 9.76 8.17
C ALA A 33 2.23 9.02 9.27
N LEU A 34 0.89 9.08 9.25
CA LEU A 34 0.06 8.34 10.18
C LEU A 34 0.26 6.83 10.02
N ALA A 35 0.22 6.31 8.79
CA ALA A 35 0.40 4.89 8.50
C ALA A 35 1.79 4.36 8.91
N ILE A 36 2.82 5.21 8.95
CA ILE A 36 4.15 4.82 9.44
C ILE A 36 4.21 4.92 10.97
N VAL A 37 3.63 5.95 11.55
CA VAL A 37 3.73 6.22 12.99
C VAL A 37 2.82 5.30 13.81
N ASP A 38 1.73 4.80 13.24
CA ASP A 38 0.78 3.96 13.97
C ASP A 38 1.39 2.65 14.49
N GLY A 39 2.43 2.13 13.86
CA GLY A 39 3.17 0.99 14.35
C GLY A 39 3.73 1.15 15.78
N PHE A 40 3.92 2.39 16.26
CA PHE A 40 4.34 2.62 17.63
C PHE A 40 3.22 2.47 18.67
N PHE A 41 1.96 2.65 18.30
CA PHE A 41 0.84 2.63 19.23
C PHE A 41 -0.26 1.60 18.92
N LEU A 42 -0.26 0.99 17.72
CA LEU A 42 -1.23 -0.06 17.37
C LEU A 42 -1.29 -1.21 18.40
N PRO A 43 -0.14 -1.73 18.91
CA PRO A 43 -0.18 -2.79 19.91
C PRO A 43 -0.89 -2.38 21.21
N GLN A 44 -0.83 -1.09 21.57
CA GLN A 44 -1.51 -0.55 22.75
C GLN A 44 -3.01 -0.34 22.46
N LEU A 45 -3.35 0.19 21.28
CA LEU A 45 -4.75 0.39 20.85
C LEU A 45 -5.50 -0.94 20.78
N ALA A 46 -4.87 -1.99 20.27
CA ALA A 46 -5.46 -3.31 20.12
C ALA A 46 -5.89 -3.95 21.46
N ARG A 47 -5.37 -3.46 22.60
CA ARG A 47 -5.82 -3.88 23.93
C ARG A 47 -7.21 -3.37 24.29
N ASN A 48 -7.74 -2.39 23.55
CA ASN A 48 -9.09 -1.85 23.71
C ASN A 48 -9.79 -1.89 22.35
N ALA A 49 -10.67 -2.87 22.17
CA ALA A 49 -11.37 -3.08 20.90
C ALA A 49 -12.15 -1.85 20.42
N GLY A 50 -12.74 -1.07 21.33
CA GLY A 50 -13.45 0.18 20.97
C GLY A 50 -12.53 1.27 20.46
N ALA A 51 -11.36 1.48 21.12
CA ALA A 51 -10.35 2.44 20.71
C ALA A 51 -9.71 2.02 19.35
N PHE A 52 -9.46 0.74 19.18
CA PHE A 52 -8.92 0.19 17.93
C PHE A 52 -9.90 0.39 16.78
N ALA A 53 -11.19 0.02 16.96
CA ALA A 53 -12.23 0.21 15.95
C ALA A 53 -12.44 1.70 15.59
N ALA A 54 -12.42 2.59 16.58
CA ALA A 54 -12.52 4.03 16.33
C ALA A 54 -11.33 4.58 15.56
N TYR A 55 -10.12 4.09 15.86
CA TYR A 55 -8.92 4.46 15.13
C TYR A 55 -8.97 4.00 13.67
N ASP A 56 -9.34 2.74 13.43
CA ASP A 56 -9.44 2.21 12.06
C ASP A 56 -10.50 2.92 11.24
N LEU A 57 -11.65 3.22 11.84
CA LEU A 57 -12.69 4.04 11.20
C LEU A 57 -12.12 5.42 10.82
N ALA A 58 -11.33 6.03 11.71
CA ALA A 58 -10.70 7.31 11.42
C ALA A 58 -9.66 7.20 10.30
N LYS A 59 -8.79 6.19 10.33
CA LYS A 59 -7.69 5.96 9.37
C LYS A 59 -8.20 5.54 8.00
N PHE A 60 -9.16 4.61 7.92
CA PHE A 60 -9.59 4.01 6.67
C PHE A 60 -10.91 4.58 6.10
N LEU A 61 -11.59 5.46 6.82
CA LEU A 61 -12.80 6.11 6.32
C LEU A 61 -12.75 7.63 6.44
N LEU A 62 -12.64 8.18 7.65
CA LEU A 62 -12.82 9.62 7.85
C LEU A 62 -11.69 10.44 7.23
N LEU A 63 -10.44 10.07 7.49
CA LEU A 63 -9.27 10.79 6.97
C LEU A 63 -9.17 10.69 5.43
N PRO A 64 -9.29 9.51 4.79
CA PRO A 64 -9.31 9.41 3.34
C PRO A 64 -10.45 10.19 2.69
N CYS A 65 -11.67 10.11 3.24
CA CYS A 65 -12.80 10.90 2.75
C CYS A 65 -12.53 12.40 2.83
N ALA A 66 -11.99 12.88 3.94
CA ALA A 66 -11.64 14.30 4.11
C ALA A 66 -10.59 14.74 3.08
N ILE A 67 -9.53 13.94 2.87
CA ILE A 67 -8.49 14.23 1.88
C ILE A 67 -9.09 14.26 0.46
N LEU A 68 -9.89 13.26 0.09
CA LEU A 68 -10.53 13.21 -1.22
C LEU A 68 -11.50 14.38 -1.46
N LEU A 69 -12.24 14.81 -0.45
CA LEU A 69 -13.14 15.97 -0.52
C LEU A 69 -12.35 17.26 -0.70
N ILE A 70 -11.25 17.45 0.03
CA ILE A 70 -10.36 18.60 -0.14
C ILE A 70 -9.78 18.63 -1.56
N LEU A 71 -9.25 17.51 -2.04
CA LEU A 71 -8.67 17.42 -3.39
C LEU A 71 -9.74 17.65 -4.46
N ARG A 72 -10.91 17.04 -4.34
CA ARG A 72 -12.04 17.27 -5.25
C ARG A 72 -12.42 18.74 -5.31
N HIS A 73 -12.54 19.39 -4.18
CA HIS A 73 -12.91 20.81 -4.11
C HIS A 73 -11.83 21.72 -4.69
N ARG A 74 -10.55 21.48 -4.36
CA ARG A 74 -9.41 22.30 -4.77
C ARG A 74 -9.04 22.11 -6.24
N LEU A 75 -9.08 20.88 -6.74
CA LEU A 75 -8.69 20.54 -8.12
C LEU A 75 -9.88 20.53 -9.07
N ARG A 76 -11.11 20.60 -8.57
CA ARG A 76 -12.36 20.55 -9.35
C ARG A 76 -12.46 19.28 -10.22
N LEU A 77 -11.89 18.17 -9.76
CA LEU A 77 -11.92 16.87 -10.43
C LEU A 77 -12.86 15.91 -9.71
N GLY A 78 -13.55 15.06 -10.46
CA GLY A 78 -14.30 13.94 -9.89
C GLY A 78 -13.37 12.93 -9.23
N VAL A 79 -13.87 12.19 -8.22
CA VAL A 79 -13.08 11.19 -7.50
C VAL A 79 -12.51 10.12 -8.43
N ALA A 80 -13.29 9.64 -9.39
CA ALA A 80 -12.81 8.66 -10.36
C ALA A 80 -11.63 9.16 -11.19
N ALA A 81 -11.66 10.44 -11.62
CA ALA A 81 -10.55 11.06 -12.35
C ALA A 81 -9.33 11.30 -11.45
N LEU A 82 -9.55 11.74 -10.20
CA LEU A 82 -8.49 11.91 -9.19
C LEU A 82 -7.77 10.58 -8.92
N CYS A 83 -8.54 9.51 -8.77
CA CYS A 83 -8.01 8.21 -8.37
C CYS A 83 -7.66 7.31 -9.58
N LEU A 84 -7.82 7.79 -10.82
CA LEU A 84 -7.59 7.04 -12.05
C LEU A 84 -8.33 5.69 -12.10
N ILE A 85 -9.55 5.66 -11.54
CA ILE A 85 -10.40 4.47 -11.54
C ILE A 85 -11.06 4.34 -12.92
N GLY A 86 -10.90 3.18 -13.55
CA GLY A 86 -11.55 2.87 -14.83
C GLY A 86 -11.03 3.69 -16.02
N ARG A 87 -9.80 4.22 -15.95
CA ARG A 87 -9.25 5.05 -17.01
C ARG A 87 -8.88 4.28 -18.27
N GLY A 88 -8.38 3.07 -18.13
CA GLY A 88 -7.73 2.33 -19.22
C GLY A 88 -8.60 1.27 -19.90
N SER A 89 -9.77 0.93 -19.38
CA SER A 89 -10.52 -0.21 -19.89
C SER A 89 -12.00 -0.20 -19.54
N ASP A 90 -12.82 -0.57 -20.51
CA ASP A 90 -14.23 -0.89 -20.34
C ASP A 90 -14.40 -2.40 -20.04
N TYR A 91 -13.69 -2.90 -19.00
CA TYR A 91 -13.84 -4.30 -18.59
C TYR A 91 -15.29 -4.63 -18.29
N ARG A 92 -15.80 -5.68 -18.94
CA ARG A 92 -17.08 -6.26 -18.57
C ARG A 92 -16.97 -6.90 -17.19
N GLY A 93 -18.08 -7.06 -16.49
CA GLY A 93 -18.06 -7.59 -15.11
C GLY A 93 -17.34 -8.93 -14.98
N TRP A 94 -17.49 -9.85 -15.93
CA TRP A 94 -16.82 -11.16 -15.92
C TRP A 94 -15.31 -11.04 -16.21
N GLU A 95 -14.89 -10.12 -17.09
CA GLU A 95 -13.45 -9.86 -17.37
C GLU A 95 -12.76 -9.29 -16.13
N LEU A 96 -13.44 -8.37 -15.45
CA LEU A 96 -12.96 -7.84 -14.17
C LEU A 96 -12.82 -8.95 -13.12
N ALA A 97 -13.80 -9.85 -13.03
CA ALA A 97 -13.75 -10.99 -12.11
C ALA A 97 -12.57 -11.94 -12.42
N VAL A 98 -12.36 -12.28 -13.68
CA VAL A 98 -11.24 -13.13 -14.13
C VAL A 98 -9.90 -12.46 -13.84
N LEU A 99 -9.74 -11.19 -14.19
CA LEU A 99 -8.52 -10.43 -13.90
C LEU A 99 -8.28 -10.35 -12.40
N THR A 100 -9.30 -10.05 -11.61
CA THR A 100 -9.19 -10.00 -10.15
C THR A 100 -8.72 -11.33 -9.59
N PHE A 101 -9.29 -12.45 -10.02
CA PHE A 101 -8.88 -13.78 -9.56
C PHE A 101 -7.42 -14.09 -9.86
N TRP A 102 -6.98 -13.88 -11.11
CA TRP A 102 -5.59 -14.13 -11.51
C TRP A 102 -4.60 -13.22 -10.78
N TRP A 103 -4.93 -11.94 -10.65
CA TRP A 103 -4.03 -10.99 -9.99
C TRP A 103 -4.02 -11.15 -8.48
N SER A 104 -5.12 -11.59 -7.87
CA SER A 104 -5.11 -11.96 -6.44
C SER A 104 -4.14 -13.10 -6.16
N GLY A 105 -4.20 -14.17 -6.97
CA GLY A 105 -3.27 -15.28 -6.84
C GLY A 105 -1.81 -14.86 -7.05
N PHE A 106 -1.54 -14.09 -8.10
CA PHE A 106 -0.19 -13.57 -8.37
C PHE A 106 0.34 -12.67 -7.24
N LEU A 107 -0.44 -11.68 -6.83
CA LEU A 107 -0.04 -10.73 -5.78
C LEU A 107 0.12 -11.43 -4.42
N TYR A 108 -0.73 -12.42 -4.11
CA TYR A 108 -0.58 -13.24 -2.91
C TYR A 108 0.73 -14.03 -2.92
N VAL A 109 1.08 -14.68 -4.03
CA VAL A 109 2.37 -15.37 -4.17
C VAL A 109 3.54 -14.40 -3.99
N VAL A 110 3.48 -13.22 -4.62
CA VAL A 110 4.50 -12.18 -4.46
C VAL A 110 4.60 -11.71 -3.00
N TYR A 111 3.47 -11.53 -2.32
CA TYR A 111 3.43 -11.16 -0.91
C TYR A 111 4.10 -12.24 -0.04
N VAL A 112 3.72 -13.50 -0.19
CA VAL A 112 4.29 -14.61 0.58
C VAL A 112 5.78 -14.79 0.34
N LEU A 113 6.23 -14.66 -0.92
CA LEU A 113 7.63 -14.80 -1.29
C LEU A 113 8.46 -13.53 -1.05
N GLY A 114 7.82 -12.40 -0.76
CA GLY A 114 8.50 -11.10 -0.60
C GLY A 114 9.57 -11.11 0.48
N GLU A 115 9.27 -11.71 1.62
CA GLU A 115 10.25 -11.82 2.70
C GLU A 115 11.45 -12.71 2.32
N PRO A 116 11.31 -14.00 1.91
CA PRO A 116 12.46 -14.81 1.58
C PRO A 116 13.25 -14.31 0.35
N LEU A 117 12.59 -13.64 -0.61
CA LEU A 117 13.28 -13.03 -1.74
C LEU A 117 14.23 -11.89 -1.35
N VAL A 118 14.00 -11.24 -0.23
CA VAL A 118 14.87 -10.19 0.31
C VAL A 118 15.84 -10.76 1.37
N THR A 119 15.31 -11.52 2.33
CA THR A 119 16.10 -11.97 3.49
C THR A 119 17.15 -13.01 3.13
N ILE A 120 16.87 -13.91 2.18
CA ILE A 120 17.87 -14.94 1.76
C ILE A 120 19.08 -14.28 1.09
N PRO A 121 18.95 -13.45 0.03
CA PRO A 121 20.11 -12.78 -0.58
C PRO A 121 20.83 -11.86 0.41
N LEU A 122 20.10 -11.13 1.24
CA LEU A 122 20.70 -10.26 2.25
C LEU A 122 21.45 -11.05 3.32
N GLY A 123 20.88 -12.16 3.79
CA GLY A 123 21.53 -13.07 4.73
C GLY A 123 22.83 -13.64 4.15
N LEU A 124 22.82 -14.11 2.91
CA LEU A 124 24.01 -14.61 2.22
C LEU A 124 25.06 -13.51 2.05
N LEU A 125 24.66 -12.29 1.69
CA LEU A 125 25.56 -11.15 1.53
C LEU A 125 26.22 -10.75 2.85
N LEU A 126 25.48 -10.79 3.94
CA LEU A 126 25.96 -10.38 5.28
C LEU A 126 26.62 -11.50 6.06
N ALA A 127 26.40 -12.77 5.70
CA ALA A 127 26.92 -13.92 6.44
C ALA A 127 28.45 -13.94 6.51
N LEU A 128 29.15 -13.64 5.42
CA LEU A 128 30.61 -13.65 5.40
C LEU A 128 31.21 -12.51 6.27
N PRO A 129 30.86 -11.23 6.06
CA PRO A 129 31.41 -10.16 6.92
C PRO A 129 30.98 -10.29 8.38
N HIS A 130 29.74 -10.72 8.66
CA HIS A 130 29.27 -10.98 10.00
C HIS A 130 30.07 -12.11 10.66
N GLY A 131 30.26 -13.25 9.96
CA GLY A 131 31.03 -14.37 10.49
C GLY A 131 32.49 -14.01 10.78
N ALA A 132 33.12 -13.21 9.91
CA ALA A 132 34.49 -12.72 10.13
C ALA A 132 34.58 -11.81 11.38
N LEU A 133 33.59 -10.92 11.58
CA LEU A 133 33.52 -10.06 12.75
C LEU A 133 33.17 -10.85 14.03
N ALA A 134 32.28 -11.83 13.93
CA ALA A 134 31.88 -12.68 15.05
C ALA A 134 33.05 -13.48 15.64
N LEU A 135 34.02 -13.90 14.79
CA LEU A 135 35.24 -14.56 15.25
C LEU A 135 36.14 -13.66 16.13
N VAL A 136 36.04 -12.34 15.94
CA VAL A 136 36.89 -11.37 16.66
C VAL A 136 36.15 -10.77 17.88
N PHE A 137 34.83 -10.54 17.75
CA PHE A 137 34.04 -9.73 18.70
C PHE A 137 32.96 -10.52 19.43
N ASP A 138 32.89 -11.83 19.29
CA ASP A 138 31.86 -12.70 19.91
C ASP A 138 30.43 -12.18 19.66
N LEU A 139 30.13 -11.87 18.39
CA LEU A 139 28.83 -11.33 18.01
C LEU A 139 27.75 -12.42 18.05
N PRO A 140 26.51 -12.06 18.41
CA PRO A 140 25.40 -13.00 18.35
C PRO A 140 25.15 -13.46 16.91
N PRO A 141 24.42 -14.57 16.68
CA PRO A 141 24.01 -15.00 15.35
C PRO A 141 23.32 -13.89 14.56
N LEU A 142 23.56 -13.86 13.25
CA LEU A 142 22.93 -12.87 12.37
C LEU A 142 21.41 -13.11 12.35
N ASP A 143 20.67 -12.19 12.92
CA ASP A 143 19.21 -12.17 12.88
C ASP A 143 18.74 -10.99 12.01
N LEU A 144 18.00 -11.31 10.94
CA LEU A 144 17.39 -10.32 10.06
C LEU A 144 15.94 -10.03 10.43
N GLN A 145 15.42 -10.69 11.46
CA GLN A 145 14.09 -10.40 11.98
C GLN A 145 14.17 -9.28 13.02
N PHE A 146 13.55 -8.17 12.72
CA PHE A 146 13.49 -7.01 13.62
C PHE A 146 12.06 -6.47 13.71
N GLY A 147 11.80 -5.73 14.78
CA GLY A 147 10.54 -5.05 15.02
C GLY A 147 9.51 -5.91 15.76
N ALA A 148 8.50 -5.25 16.28
CA ALA A 148 7.36 -5.91 16.92
C ALA A 148 6.50 -6.57 15.83
N GLN A 149 6.13 -7.82 16.04
CA GLN A 149 5.20 -8.50 15.13
C GLN A 149 3.77 -8.25 15.62
N PHE A 150 3.18 -7.14 15.22
CA PHE A 150 1.76 -6.92 15.42
C PHE A 150 0.96 -7.70 14.39
N THR A 151 -0.04 -8.44 14.85
CA THR A 151 -1.00 -9.14 13.99
C THR A 151 -2.39 -8.60 14.21
N TYR A 152 -3.02 -8.11 13.16
CA TYR A 152 -4.41 -7.61 13.21
C TYR A 152 -5.41 -8.66 13.69
N THR A 153 -5.13 -9.95 13.45
CA THR A 153 -5.96 -11.06 13.93
C THR A 153 -6.11 -11.09 15.45
N ALA A 154 -5.12 -10.59 16.20
CA ALA A 154 -5.18 -10.49 17.66
C ALA A 154 -6.16 -9.41 18.17
N ALA A 155 -6.55 -8.46 17.31
CA ALA A 155 -7.51 -7.41 17.63
C ALA A 155 -8.94 -7.72 17.16
N LEU A 156 -9.15 -8.87 16.49
CA LEU A 156 -10.48 -9.24 15.97
C LEU A 156 -11.38 -9.75 17.11
N PRO A 157 -12.70 -9.44 17.04
CA PRO A 157 -13.66 -9.93 18.01
C PRO A 157 -13.79 -11.47 18.03
N ASP A 158 -14.13 -12.02 19.19
CA ASP A 158 -14.41 -13.46 19.34
C ASP A 158 -15.78 -13.86 18.78
N ASP A 159 -16.77 -12.95 18.80
CA ASP A 159 -18.09 -13.17 18.22
C ASP A 159 -17.97 -13.32 16.69
N ALA A 160 -18.47 -14.44 16.16
CA ALA A 160 -18.28 -14.81 14.76
C ALA A 160 -18.93 -13.81 13.78
N LEU A 161 -20.11 -13.27 14.09
CA LEU A 161 -20.79 -12.31 13.20
C LEU A 161 -20.07 -10.94 13.21
N LEU A 162 -19.69 -10.48 14.39
CA LEU A 162 -18.95 -9.25 14.54
C LEU A 162 -17.55 -9.36 13.91
N ARG A 163 -16.88 -10.50 14.12
CA ARG A 163 -15.59 -10.79 13.45
C ARG A 163 -15.72 -10.74 11.94
N ALA A 164 -16.72 -11.41 11.36
CA ALA A 164 -16.97 -11.37 9.91
C ALA A 164 -17.20 -9.94 9.41
N ALA A 165 -17.99 -9.14 10.12
CA ALA A 165 -18.24 -7.75 9.76
C ALA A 165 -16.97 -6.89 9.80
N VAL A 166 -16.14 -7.06 10.84
CA VAL A 166 -14.86 -6.35 10.99
C VAL A 166 -13.87 -6.76 9.91
N VAL A 167 -13.73 -8.06 9.63
CA VAL A 167 -12.84 -8.56 8.58
C VAL A 167 -13.25 -8.06 7.20
N LEU A 168 -14.55 -8.07 6.89
CA LEU A 168 -15.07 -7.51 5.64
C LEU A 168 -14.79 -6.00 5.53
N PHE A 169 -14.99 -5.25 6.62
CA PHE A 169 -14.70 -3.81 6.64
C PHE A 169 -13.19 -3.56 6.42
N PHE A 170 -12.31 -4.23 7.14
CA PHE A 170 -10.86 -4.04 7.01
C PHE A 170 -10.38 -4.39 5.60
N SER A 171 -10.75 -5.54 5.09
CA SER A 171 -10.32 -5.98 3.77
C SER A 171 -10.81 -5.04 2.67
N ALA A 172 -12.08 -4.63 2.71
CA ALA A 172 -12.64 -3.72 1.73
C ALA A 172 -12.04 -2.31 1.84
N SER A 173 -11.91 -1.77 3.05
CA SER A 173 -11.39 -0.42 3.27
C SER A 173 -9.90 -0.31 2.98
N ALA A 174 -9.09 -1.29 3.40
CA ALA A 174 -7.67 -1.35 3.07
C ALA A 174 -7.48 -1.44 1.55
N GLY A 175 -8.11 -2.41 0.89
CA GLY A 175 -8.02 -2.55 -0.56
C GLY A 175 -8.40 -1.28 -1.32
N VAL A 176 -9.46 -0.57 -0.91
CA VAL A 176 -9.88 0.68 -1.55
C VAL A 176 -8.91 1.82 -1.24
N VAL A 177 -8.66 2.08 0.04
CA VAL A 177 -7.92 3.27 0.47
C VAL A 177 -6.46 3.15 0.09
N GLU A 178 -5.85 2.01 0.32
CA GLU A 178 -4.42 1.84 0.06
C GLU A 178 -4.12 1.85 -1.43
N GLU A 179 -4.93 1.21 -2.27
CA GLU A 179 -4.71 1.29 -3.72
C GLU A 179 -4.95 2.69 -4.28
N ILE A 180 -5.96 3.42 -3.79
CA ILE A 180 -6.17 4.81 -4.19
C ILE A 180 -4.99 5.69 -3.79
N PHE A 181 -4.48 5.56 -2.56
CA PHE A 181 -3.46 6.46 -2.01
C PHE A 181 -2.06 6.10 -2.50
N PHE A 182 -1.66 4.84 -2.38
CA PHE A 182 -0.31 4.41 -2.75
C PHE A 182 -0.13 4.19 -4.26
N ARG A 183 -1.20 3.99 -5.02
CA ARG A 183 -1.12 3.80 -6.49
C ARG A 183 -1.73 4.96 -7.25
N GLY A 184 -3.03 5.19 -7.11
CA GLY A 184 -3.74 6.21 -7.90
C GLY A 184 -3.22 7.62 -7.69
N LEU A 185 -3.39 8.17 -6.50
CA LEU A 185 -3.04 9.57 -6.20
C LEU A 185 -1.53 9.81 -6.24
N LEU A 186 -0.72 8.87 -5.75
CA LEU A 186 0.73 8.98 -5.81
C LEU A 186 1.24 8.99 -7.26
N ARG A 187 0.69 8.16 -8.14
CA ARG A 187 1.01 8.20 -9.58
C ARG A 187 0.73 9.58 -10.19
N GLN A 188 -0.41 10.15 -9.87
CA GLN A 188 -0.77 11.50 -10.33
C GLN A 188 0.19 12.58 -9.80
N ALA A 189 0.54 12.51 -8.51
CA ALA A 189 1.48 13.44 -7.89
C ALA A 189 2.87 13.37 -8.55
N VAL A 190 3.39 12.15 -8.74
CA VAL A 190 4.69 11.93 -9.38
C VAL A 190 4.68 12.39 -10.86
N ALA A 191 3.63 12.04 -11.63
CA ALA A 191 3.49 12.47 -13.01
C ALA A 191 3.42 14.00 -13.14
N ALA A 192 2.67 14.67 -12.25
CA ALA A 192 2.52 16.12 -12.25
C ALA A 192 3.80 16.86 -11.82
N LEU A 193 4.60 16.30 -10.91
CA LEU A 193 5.82 16.93 -10.39
C LEU A 193 7.05 16.62 -11.22
N LEU A 194 7.21 15.37 -11.66
CA LEU A 194 8.44 14.85 -12.29
C LEU A 194 8.24 14.45 -13.76
N GLY A 195 7.02 14.48 -14.25
CA GLY A 195 6.67 14.11 -15.62
C GLY A 195 6.34 12.63 -15.82
N PRO A 196 5.78 12.29 -17.02
CA PRO A 196 5.26 10.96 -17.30
C PRO A 196 6.34 9.86 -17.41
N THR A 197 7.61 10.21 -17.53
CA THR A 197 8.74 9.30 -17.63
C THR A 197 9.31 8.87 -16.28
N ALA A 198 8.85 9.46 -15.15
CA ALA A 198 9.35 9.19 -13.80
C ALA A 198 8.84 7.84 -13.23
N VAL A 199 8.78 6.81 -14.06
CA VAL A 199 8.24 5.49 -13.75
C VAL A 199 8.98 4.81 -12.59
N LYS A 200 10.32 4.84 -12.60
CA LYS A 200 11.12 4.23 -11.53
C LYS A 200 10.88 4.89 -10.19
N THR A 201 10.82 6.24 -10.16
CA THR A 201 10.52 7.01 -8.94
C THR A 201 9.16 6.65 -8.37
N TYR A 202 8.15 6.50 -9.24
CA TYR A 202 6.83 6.08 -8.81
C TYR A 202 6.83 4.65 -8.24
N ILE A 203 7.39 3.66 -8.95
CA ILE A 203 7.39 2.27 -8.50
C ILE A 203 8.12 2.14 -7.16
N ILE A 204 9.33 2.68 -7.06
CA ILE A 204 10.15 2.61 -5.84
C ILE A 204 9.48 3.39 -4.71
N GLY A 205 9.02 4.61 -4.95
CA GLY A 205 8.36 5.44 -3.95
C GLY A 205 7.07 4.80 -3.43
N SER A 206 6.22 4.27 -4.32
CA SER A 206 5.01 3.55 -3.95
C SER A 206 5.32 2.31 -3.08
N ALA A 207 6.29 1.51 -3.48
CA ALA A 207 6.66 0.30 -2.76
C ALA A 207 7.28 0.58 -1.39
N LEU A 208 8.18 1.56 -1.29
CA LEU A 208 8.79 1.93 -0.02
C LEU A 208 7.79 2.54 0.96
N LEU A 209 6.93 3.45 0.50
CA LEU A 209 5.88 4.04 1.34
C LEU A 209 4.91 2.96 1.82
N PHE A 210 4.52 2.03 0.94
CA PHE A 210 3.63 0.93 1.29
C PHE A 210 4.28 -0.04 2.29
N GLY A 211 5.55 -0.41 2.08
CA GLY A 211 6.29 -1.24 3.01
C GLY A 211 6.47 -0.59 4.38
N LEU A 212 6.84 0.69 4.40
CA LEU A 212 6.98 1.45 5.64
C LEU A 212 5.66 1.60 6.40
N ALA A 213 4.52 1.61 5.70
CA ALA A 213 3.21 1.59 6.34
C ALA A 213 2.85 0.23 6.99
N HIS A 214 3.67 -0.80 6.80
CA HIS A 214 3.49 -2.16 7.34
C HIS A 214 4.65 -2.61 8.25
N TRP A 215 5.51 -1.66 8.67
CA TRP A 215 6.67 -2.01 9.48
C TRP A 215 6.29 -2.50 10.90
N GLU A 216 5.08 -2.18 11.37
CA GLU A 216 4.52 -2.70 12.63
C GLU A 216 4.40 -4.23 12.65
N GLN A 217 4.38 -4.85 11.47
CA GLN A 217 4.41 -6.31 11.31
C GLN A 217 5.85 -6.87 11.32
N GLY A 218 6.83 -6.04 11.68
CA GLY A 218 8.24 -6.38 11.69
C GLY A 218 8.86 -6.45 10.29
N SER A 219 10.09 -6.95 10.20
CA SER A 219 10.81 -7.09 8.93
C SER A 219 10.08 -7.96 7.92
N VAL A 220 9.38 -8.99 8.39
CA VAL A 220 8.58 -9.88 7.53
C VAL A 220 7.47 -9.11 6.83
N GLY A 221 6.67 -8.35 7.56
CA GLY A 221 5.61 -7.52 7.00
C GLY A 221 6.16 -6.44 6.07
N LEU A 222 7.22 -5.74 6.51
CA LEU A 222 7.90 -4.72 5.72
C LEU A 222 8.33 -5.25 4.33
N PHE A 223 9.06 -6.38 4.28
CA PHE A 223 9.58 -6.90 3.02
C PHE A 223 8.48 -7.50 2.13
N ARG A 224 7.50 -8.16 2.72
CA ARG A 224 6.32 -8.64 2.00
C ARG A 224 5.54 -7.49 1.37
N ALA A 225 5.32 -6.42 2.11
CA ALA A 225 4.62 -5.24 1.62
C ALA A 225 5.42 -4.47 0.56
N ILE A 226 6.76 -4.39 0.66
CA ILE A 226 7.61 -3.81 -0.40
C ILE A 226 7.46 -4.62 -1.69
N ALA A 227 7.57 -5.95 -1.62
CA ALA A 227 7.46 -6.81 -2.79
C ALA A 227 6.07 -6.71 -3.45
N PHE A 228 5.01 -6.78 -2.65
CA PHE A 228 3.64 -6.52 -3.09
C PHE A 228 3.51 -5.13 -3.73
N GLY A 229 4.07 -4.11 -3.09
CA GLY A 229 4.05 -2.72 -3.56
C GLY A 229 4.67 -2.53 -4.94
N ILE A 230 5.81 -3.18 -5.20
CA ILE A 230 6.47 -3.19 -6.52
C ILE A 230 5.55 -3.85 -7.56
N ALA A 231 5.05 -5.05 -7.26
CA ALA A 231 4.22 -5.81 -8.17
C ALA A 231 2.91 -5.07 -8.49
N ALA A 232 2.23 -4.54 -7.48
CA ALA A 232 0.99 -3.78 -7.65
C ALA A 232 1.20 -2.49 -8.45
N ALA A 233 2.30 -1.75 -8.21
CA ALA A 233 2.62 -0.54 -8.97
C ALA A 233 2.88 -0.85 -10.46
N ILE A 234 3.64 -1.92 -10.76
CA ILE A 234 3.90 -2.36 -12.14
C ILE A 234 2.60 -2.81 -12.81
N LEU A 235 1.79 -3.59 -12.09
CA LEU A 235 0.52 -4.10 -12.59
C LEU A 235 -0.44 -2.96 -12.91
N TYR A 236 -0.56 -1.98 -12.00
CA TYR A 236 -1.37 -0.79 -12.24
C TYR A 236 -0.95 -0.01 -13.49
N LEU A 237 0.37 0.15 -13.72
CA LEU A 237 0.87 0.81 -14.93
C LEU A 237 0.54 0.04 -16.22
N LYS A 238 0.40 -1.29 -16.13
CA LYS A 238 0.02 -2.14 -17.27
C LYS A 238 -1.48 -2.14 -17.55
N LEU A 239 -2.29 -2.15 -16.50
CA LEU A 239 -3.75 -2.21 -16.61
C LEU A 239 -4.38 -0.83 -16.83
N ASP A 240 -3.73 0.23 -16.34
CA ASP A 240 -4.24 1.60 -16.26
C ASP A 240 -5.64 1.69 -15.59
N ASP A 241 -5.93 0.75 -14.70
CA ASP A 241 -7.20 0.63 -13.96
C ASP A 241 -6.94 0.10 -12.56
N LEU A 242 -7.43 0.81 -11.54
CA LEU A 242 -7.28 0.41 -10.14
C LEU A 242 -8.27 -0.67 -9.69
N ARG A 243 -9.40 -0.85 -10.39
CA ARG A 243 -10.47 -1.78 -9.96
C ARG A 243 -9.98 -3.21 -9.73
N PRO A 244 -9.21 -3.83 -10.67
CA PRO A 244 -8.68 -5.17 -10.43
C PRO A 244 -7.76 -5.26 -9.21
N LEU A 245 -6.95 -4.23 -8.96
CA LEU A 245 -6.04 -4.19 -7.82
C LEU A 245 -6.78 -4.03 -6.50
N ILE A 246 -7.74 -3.11 -6.45
CA ILE A 246 -8.60 -2.90 -5.27
C ILE A 246 -9.26 -4.21 -4.86
N LEU A 247 -9.88 -4.91 -5.82
CA LEU A 247 -10.56 -6.17 -5.55
C LEU A 247 -9.58 -7.28 -5.18
N ALA A 248 -8.42 -7.36 -5.86
CA ALA A 248 -7.40 -8.35 -5.57
C ALA A 248 -6.81 -8.17 -4.16
N HIS A 249 -6.50 -6.93 -3.79
CA HIS A 249 -6.01 -6.59 -2.45
C HIS A 249 -7.03 -6.94 -1.38
N ALA A 250 -8.28 -6.51 -1.54
CA ALA A 250 -9.35 -6.84 -0.60
C ALA A 250 -9.57 -8.36 -0.43
N LEU A 251 -9.43 -9.15 -1.50
CA LEU A 251 -9.53 -10.62 -1.42
C LEU A 251 -8.33 -11.24 -0.69
N ILE A 252 -7.14 -10.71 -0.85
CA ILE A 252 -5.94 -11.16 -0.15
C ILE A 252 -6.10 -10.90 1.34
N ASP A 253 -6.50 -9.69 1.72
CA ASP A 253 -6.73 -9.32 3.12
C ASP A 253 -7.86 -10.16 3.74
N LEU A 254 -8.95 -10.35 2.99
CA LEU A 254 -10.04 -11.23 3.42
C LEU A 254 -9.54 -12.65 3.73
N TYR A 255 -8.65 -13.18 2.91
CA TYR A 255 -8.04 -14.51 3.13
C TYR A 255 -7.08 -14.53 4.32
N ILE A 256 -6.31 -13.45 4.52
CA ILE A 256 -5.32 -13.36 5.62
C ILE A 256 -6.00 -13.20 6.99
N PHE A 257 -7.09 -12.44 7.05
CA PHE A 257 -7.77 -12.11 8.31
C PHE A 257 -8.87 -13.10 8.69
N TRP A 258 -9.39 -13.89 7.72
CA TRP A 258 -10.41 -14.91 7.98
C TRP A 258 -9.84 -16.11 8.73
#